data_3648a8473804454690467c21db544b65
#
_entry.id   3648a8473804454690467c21db544b65
#
_cell.length_a   1.000
_cell.length_b   1.000
_cell.length_c   1.000
_cell.angle_alpha   90.00
_cell.angle_beta   90.00
_cell.angle_gamma   90.00
#
_symmetry.space_group_name_H-M   'P 1'
#
loop_
_entity.id
_entity.type
_entity.pdbx_description
1 polymer ?
#
loop_
_entity_poly.entity_id
_entity_poly.type
_entity_poly.pdbx_seq_one_letter_code
_entity_poly.pdbx_strand_id
1 'polypeptide(L)'
;LVGSEMCIRDRYTTEELDNLAGSILGSEDKLYALEYETYIALRDKIAGEILRVQNTARQIALLDCLCSLSYVASANQFVRPEINEDGVIDIKEGRHPVVEKMMNNGMFISNDTYLNNFESRISIITGPNMAGKSTYMRQTALIVLMAQIGSFVPAASANIGICDRIFTRVGASDDLASGQSTFMVEMSEVANILRNATKNSLLILDEIGRGTLSLIHISEPTRP
;
A
#
# COMPACT_ATOMS: atom_id res chain seq x y z
N LEU A 1 -73.32 12.35 47.09
CA LEU A 1 -73.62 12.45 45.68
C LEU A 1 -72.60 13.36 45.04
N VAL A 2 -71.56 12.75 44.45
CA VAL A 2 -70.47 13.43 43.79
C VAL A 2 -70.86 13.58 42.34
N GLY A 3 -71.20 14.80 41.94
CA GLY A 3 -71.35 15.15 40.53
C GLY A 3 -69.95 15.41 39.95
N SER A 4 -69.47 14.52 39.10
CA SER A 4 -68.32 14.79 38.26
C SER A 4 -68.75 15.78 37.17
N GLU A 5 -68.44 17.04 37.38
CA GLU A 5 -68.43 18.00 36.26
C GLU A 5 -67.34 17.63 35.28
N MET A 6 -67.77 16.90 34.30
CA MET A 6 -66.93 16.69 33.10
C MET A 6 -66.97 18.01 32.32
N CYS A 7 -65.96 18.84 32.50
CA CYS A 7 -65.75 20.03 31.67
C CYS A 7 -65.63 19.60 30.22
N ILE A 8 -66.75 19.54 29.52
CA ILE A 8 -66.81 19.48 28.09
C ILE A 8 -66.31 20.86 27.59
N ARG A 9 -65.09 20.98 27.27
CA ARG A 9 -64.57 22.12 26.48
C ARG A 9 -65.11 21.95 25.07
N ASP A 10 -66.26 22.60 24.81
CA ASP A 10 -66.75 22.73 23.46
C ASP A 10 -65.71 23.50 22.66
N ARG A 11 -65.08 22.82 21.73
CA ARG A 11 -64.15 23.42 20.75
C ARG A 11 -65.00 23.94 19.61
N TYR A 12 -65.23 25.25 19.57
CA TYR A 12 -65.82 25.88 18.41
C TYR A 12 -64.74 26.08 17.37
N THR A 13 -64.95 25.57 16.16
CA THR A 13 -64.16 25.84 15.01
C THR A 13 -64.88 26.70 14.01
N THR A 14 -64.20 27.59 13.35
CA THR A 14 -64.75 28.32 12.21
C THR A 14 -64.14 27.73 10.96
N GLU A 15 -64.81 27.83 9.81
CA GLU A 15 -64.32 27.34 8.53
C GLU A 15 -62.91 27.93 8.19
N GLU A 16 -62.66 29.18 8.55
CA GLU A 16 -61.38 29.83 8.41
C GLU A 16 -60.30 29.21 9.31
N LEU A 17 -60.65 28.87 10.55
CA LEU A 17 -59.75 28.25 11.52
C LEU A 17 -59.36 26.82 11.10
N ASP A 18 -60.33 26.07 10.61
CA ASP A 18 -60.07 24.69 10.08
C ASP A 18 -59.20 24.72 8.83
N ASN A 19 -59.38 25.67 7.94
CA ASN A 19 -58.55 25.87 6.77
C ASN A 19 -57.11 26.24 7.16
N LEU A 20 -56.97 27.15 8.16
CA LEU A 20 -55.64 27.52 8.66
C LEU A 20 -54.96 26.36 9.39
N ALA A 21 -55.70 25.65 10.26
CA ALA A 21 -55.17 24.49 10.93
C ALA A 21 -54.75 23.37 9.97
N GLY A 22 -55.56 23.09 8.96
CA GLY A 22 -55.22 22.14 7.89
C GLY A 22 -54.00 22.56 7.08
N SER A 23 -53.85 23.86 6.85
CA SER A 23 -52.67 24.41 6.15
C SER A 23 -51.39 24.28 7.00
N ILE A 24 -51.47 24.55 8.30
CA ILE A 24 -50.33 24.45 9.22
C ILE A 24 -49.98 22.99 9.50
N LEU A 25 -50.96 22.16 9.88
CA LEU A 25 -50.72 20.75 10.20
C LEU A 25 -50.27 19.94 9.01
N GLY A 26 -50.71 20.29 7.79
CA GLY A 26 -50.24 19.63 6.56
C GLY A 26 -48.98 20.23 5.94
N SER A 27 -48.44 21.30 6.52
CA SER A 27 -47.28 21.99 5.96
C SER A 27 -45.98 21.16 6.06
N GLU A 28 -45.81 20.43 7.17
CA GLU A 28 -44.63 19.55 7.36
C GLU A 28 -44.62 18.40 6.35
N ASP A 29 -45.76 17.74 6.15
CA ASP A 29 -45.88 16.63 5.18
C ASP A 29 -45.60 17.13 3.73
N LYS A 30 -46.11 18.33 3.42
CA LYS A 30 -45.83 18.96 2.11
C LYS A 30 -44.39 19.35 1.96
N LEU A 31 -43.75 19.81 3.04
CA LEU A 31 -42.31 20.13 3.04
C LEU A 31 -41.48 18.88 2.78
N TYR A 32 -41.74 17.81 3.52
CA TYR A 32 -41.03 16.53 3.32
C TYR A 32 -41.23 15.96 1.91
N ALA A 33 -42.46 16.04 1.39
CA ALA A 33 -42.73 15.59 0.03
C ALA A 33 -41.95 16.41 -0.99
N LEU A 34 -41.91 17.73 -0.87
CA LEU A 34 -41.14 18.62 -1.76
C LEU A 34 -39.64 18.41 -1.64
N GLU A 35 -39.14 18.25 -0.43
CA GLU A 35 -37.71 17.92 -0.19
C GLU A 35 -37.35 16.61 -0.88
N TYR A 36 -38.19 15.57 -0.71
CA TYR A 36 -37.93 14.27 -1.34
C TYR A 36 -37.97 14.35 -2.87
N GLU A 37 -38.94 15.02 -3.46
CA GLU A 37 -39.01 15.23 -4.91
C GLU A 37 -37.79 15.98 -5.44
N THR A 38 -37.38 17.03 -4.73
CA THR A 38 -36.20 17.84 -5.09
C THR A 38 -34.92 16.99 -4.98
N TYR A 39 -34.81 16.19 -3.92
CA TYR A 39 -33.70 15.27 -3.75
C TYR A 39 -33.62 14.23 -4.89
N ILE A 40 -34.74 13.60 -5.23
CA ILE A 40 -34.81 12.63 -6.31
C ILE A 40 -34.40 13.27 -7.66
N ALA A 41 -34.96 14.46 -7.97
CA ALA A 41 -34.63 15.17 -9.19
C ALA A 41 -33.14 15.52 -9.29
N LEU A 42 -32.54 15.96 -8.18
CA LEU A 42 -31.11 16.24 -8.10
C LEU A 42 -30.28 14.98 -8.24
N ARG A 43 -30.64 13.91 -7.51
CA ARG A 43 -29.99 12.61 -7.61
C ARG A 43 -29.98 12.07 -9.04
N ASP A 44 -31.11 12.11 -9.71
CA ASP A 44 -31.25 11.58 -11.07
C ASP A 44 -30.46 12.41 -12.09
N LYS A 45 -30.43 13.74 -11.88
CA LYS A 45 -29.56 14.65 -12.67
C LYS A 45 -28.09 14.30 -12.50
N ILE A 46 -27.64 14.06 -11.27
CA ILE A 46 -26.24 13.68 -10.99
C ILE A 46 -25.97 12.28 -11.56
N ALA A 47 -26.90 11.33 -11.41
CA ALA A 47 -26.77 9.99 -11.94
C ALA A 47 -26.61 9.97 -13.47
N GLY A 48 -27.27 10.87 -14.18
CA GLY A 48 -27.08 11.05 -15.62
C GLY A 48 -25.68 11.48 -16.04
N GLU A 49 -24.97 12.19 -15.16
CA GLU A 49 -23.60 12.70 -15.41
C GLU A 49 -22.50 11.84 -14.75
N ILE A 50 -22.86 10.72 -14.14
CA ILE A 50 -21.93 9.91 -13.30
C ILE A 50 -20.69 9.47 -14.08
N LEU A 51 -20.83 9.05 -15.32
CA LEU A 51 -19.70 8.62 -16.16
C LEU A 51 -18.72 9.75 -16.42
N ARG A 52 -19.25 10.97 -16.66
CA ARG A 52 -18.42 12.16 -16.87
C ARG A 52 -17.64 12.52 -15.61
N VAL A 53 -18.32 12.49 -14.46
CA VAL A 53 -17.69 12.75 -13.14
C VAL A 53 -16.59 11.71 -12.87
N GLN A 54 -16.89 10.43 -13.06
CA GLN A 54 -15.91 9.35 -12.84
C GLN A 54 -14.71 9.45 -13.78
N ASN A 55 -14.92 9.79 -15.05
CA ASN A 55 -13.82 9.97 -15.98
C ASN A 55 -12.94 11.16 -15.59
N THR A 56 -13.55 12.28 -15.22
CA THR A 56 -12.80 13.46 -14.74
C THR A 56 -12.00 13.11 -13.47
N ALA A 57 -12.61 12.42 -12.51
CA ALA A 57 -11.94 11.99 -11.29
C ALA A 57 -10.73 11.07 -11.59
N ARG A 58 -10.84 10.14 -12.54
CA ARG A 58 -9.70 9.30 -12.97
C ARG A 58 -8.55 10.13 -13.56
N GLN A 59 -8.86 11.12 -14.39
CA GLN A 59 -7.82 11.98 -14.98
C GLN A 59 -7.14 12.84 -13.92
N ILE A 60 -7.89 13.38 -12.98
CA ILE A 60 -7.34 14.15 -11.85
C ILE A 60 -6.45 13.24 -10.99
N ALA A 61 -6.90 12.02 -10.66
CA ALA A 61 -6.11 11.07 -9.88
C ALA A 61 -4.80 10.67 -10.58
N LEU A 62 -4.83 10.48 -11.90
CA LEU A 62 -3.63 10.22 -12.68
C LEU A 62 -2.66 11.41 -12.65
N LEU A 63 -3.17 12.61 -12.84
CA LEU A 63 -2.37 13.83 -12.80
C LEU A 63 -1.74 14.02 -11.41
N ASP A 64 -2.50 13.84 -10.33
CA ASP A 64 -2.01 13.94 -8.95
C ASP A 64 -0.90 12.93 -8.67
N CYS A 65 -1.08 11.69 -9.11
CA CYS A 65 -0.06 10.64 -8.99
C CYS A 65 1.24 11.04 -9.73
N LEU A 66 1.14 11.51 -10.98
CA LEU A 66 2.30 11.93 -11.77
C LEU A 66 3.00 13.15 -11.16
N CYS A 67 2.24 14.12 -10.66
CA CYS A 67 2.78 15.28 -9.96
C CYS A 67 3.54 14.88 -8.69
N SER A 68 2.97 13.97 -7.90
CA SER A 68 3.59 13.46 -6.68
C SER A 68 4.90 12.73 -6.97
N LEU A 69 4.91 11.82 -7.96
CA LEU A 69 6.12 11.11 -8.39
C LEU A 69 7.19 12.06 -8.92
N SER A 70 6.80 13.05 -9.73
CA SER A 70 7.71 14.06 -10.28
C SER A 70 8.33 14.92 -9.18
N TYR A 71 7.53 15.38 -8.21
CA TYR A 71 8.00 16.16 -7.08
C TYR A 71 9.03 15.37 -6.25
N VAL A 72 8.72 14.11 -5.91
CA VAL A 72 9.63 13.24 -5.15
C VAL A 72 10.93 13.00 -5.92
N ALA A 73 10.84 12.73 -7.22
CA ALA A 73 12.00 12.51 -8.08
C ALA A 73 12.93 13.75 -8.13
N SER A 74 12.34 14.92 -8.32
CA SER A 74 13.09 16.19 -8.35
C SER A 74 13.73 16.52 -7.00
N ALA A 75 12.98 16.38 -5.91
CA ALA A 75 13.45 16.71 -4.57
C ALA A 75 14.57 15.79 -4.08
N ASN A 76 14.62 14.52 -4.54
CA ASN A 76 15.60 13.53 -4.11
C ASN A 76 16.62 13.17 -5.20
N GLN A 77 16.68 13.90 -6.30
CA GLN A 77 17.61 13.65 -7.41
C GLN A 77 17.54 12.21 -7.94
N PHE A 78 16.31 11.70 -8.13
CA PHE A 78 16.10 10.40 -8.72
C PHE A 78 16.22 10.50 -10.25
N VAL A 79 16.70 9.43 -10.88
CA VAL A 79 16.89 9.36 -12.32
C VAL A 79 15.81 8.50 -12.97
N ARG A 80 15.51 8.77 -14.23
CA ARG A 80 14.61 7.96 -15.03
C ARG A 80 15.28 6.61 -15.35
N PRO A 81 14.69 5.47 -14.92
CA PRO A 81 15.20 4.16 -15.30
C PRO A 81 14.89 3.84 -16.76
N GLU A 82 15.75 3.09 -17.41
CA GLU A 82 15.45 2.37 -18.64
C GLU A 82 14.80 1.03 -18.28
N ILE A 83 13.78 0.64 -19.04
CA ILE A 83 13.08 -0.63 -18.82
C ILE A 83 13.36 -1.55 -19.99
N ASN A 84 13.76 -2.80 -19.70
CA ASN A 84 14.06 -3.82 -20.71
C ASN A 84 13.25 -5.11 -20.46
N GLU A 85 13.15 -5.92 -21.52
CA GLU A 85 12.52 -7.25 -21.45
C GLU A 85 13.55 -8.39 -21.38
N ASP A 86 14.84 -8.07 -21.42
CA ASP A 86 15.93 -9.04 -21.44
C ASP A 86 16.22 -9.62 -20.05
N GLY A 87 15.58 -9.08 -19.01
CA GLY A 87 15.76 -9.51 -17.62
C GLY A 87 17.10 -9.08 -17.01
N VAL A 88 17.72 -8.03 -17.56
CA VAL A 88 18.93 -7.43 -17.01
C VAL A 88 18.55 -6.39 -15.97
N ILE A 89 19.17 -6.45 -14.81
CA ILE A 89 19.11 -5.42 -13.76
C ILE A 89 20.52 -4.86 -13.63
N ASP A 90 20.75 -3.65 -14.15
CA ASP A 90 22.01 -2.92 -14.03
C ASP A 90 21.76 -1.57 -13.39
N ILE A 91 22.17 -1.43 -12.14
CA ILE A 91 21.99 -0.22 -11.32
C ILE A 91 23.39 0.31 -11.02
N LYS A 92 23.64 1.57 -11.35
CA LYS A 92 24.87 2.28 -11.01
C LYS A 92 24.61 3.28 -9.90
N GLU A 93 25.50 3.25 -8.90
CA GLU A 93 25.42 4.12 -7.73
C GLU A 93 24.03 4.13 -7.08
N GLY A 94 23.42 2.96 -6.93
CA GLY A 94 22.12 2.81 -6.27
C GLY A 94 22.18 3.28 -4.82
N ARG A 95 21.11 3.92 -4.34
CA ARG A 95 20.98 4.45 -2.99
C ARG A 95 19.69 3.91 -2.35
N HIS A 96 19.72 3.72 -1.04
CA HIS A 96 18.52 3.25 -0.34
C HIS A 96 17.61 4.45 0.01
N PRO A 97 16.43 4.62 -0.61
CA PRO A 97 15.64 5.85 -0.53
C PRO A 97 15.22 6.23 0.89
N VAL A 98 15.00 5.24 1.75
CA VAL A 98 14.58 5.48 3.14
C VAL A 98 15.80 5.75 4.04
N VAL A 99 16.84 4.92 3.93
CA VAL A 99 18.04 5.07 4.79
C VAL A 99 18.75 6.38 4.49
N GLU A 100 18.93 6.73 3.21
CA GLU A 100 19.53 8.00 2.81
C GLU A 100 18.79 9.20 3.43
N LYS A 101 17.46 9.17 3.45
CA LYS A 101 16.65 10.24 4.03
C LYS A 101 16.70 10.31 5.56
N MET A 102 16.96 9.19 6.22
CA MET A 102 17.07 9.11 7.68
C MET A 102 18.45 9.50 8.20
N MET A 103 19.45 9.55 7.33
CA MET A 103 20.82 9.93 7.71
C MET A 103 20.94 11.45 7.81
N ASN A 104 20.81 11.99 9.01
CA ASN A 104 20.77 13.44 9.27
C ASN A 104 22.08 14.18 8.93
N ASN A 105 23.26 13.52 8.93
CA ASN A 105 24.57 14.15 8.69
C ASN A 105 25.57 13.24 7.98
N GLY A 106 25.14 12.09 7.46
CA GLY A 106 26.01 11.13 6.78
C GLY A 106 25.76 11.10 5.29
N MET A 107 26.79 10.93 4.50
CA MET A 107 26.66 10.65 3.07
C MET A 107 26.37 9.15 2.91
N PHE A 108 25.25 8.80 2.27
CA PHE A 108 24.96 7.41 1.92
C PHE A 108 25.99 6.92 0.89
N ILE A 109 26.62 5.79 1.17
CA ILE A 109 27.55 5.17 0.20
C ILE A 109 26.73 4.38 -0.81
N SER A 110 26.75 4.83 -2.05
CA SER A 110 26.06 4.19 -3.16
C SER A 110 26.70 2.86 -3.54
N ASN A 111 25.94 1.97 -4.16
CA ASN A 111 26.38 0.64 -4.55
C ASN A 111 25.90 0.28 -5.96
N ASP A 112 26.73 -0.41 -6.71
CA ASP A 112 26.36 -0.98 -8.01
C ASP A 112 25.69 -2.33 -7.81
N THR A 113 24.74 -2.64 -8.69
CA THR A 113 24.08 -3.96 -8.75
C THR A 113 23.98 -4.41 -10.20
N TYR A 114 24.45 -5.62 -10.48
CA TYR A 114 24.30 -6.23 -11.78
C TYR A 114 23.79 -7.66 -11.65
N LEU A 115 22.64 -7.94 -12.27
CA LEU A 115 22.03 -9.27 -12.37
C LEU A 115 21.53 -9.49 -13.81
N ASN A 116 21.61 -10.71 -14.30
CA ASN A 116 21.03 -11.08 -15.58
C ASN A 116 20.50 -12.53 -15.54
N ASN A 117 19.77 -12.93 -16.58
CA ASN A 117 19.17 -14.26 -16.66
C ASN A 117 20.14 -15.37 -17.11
N PHE A 118 21.41 -15.06 -17.36
CA PHE A 118 22.39 -15.99 -17.93
C PHE A 118 23.59 -16.25 -17.01
N GLU A 119 24.55 -15.34 -16.94
CA GLU A 119 25.81 -15.54 -16.25
C GLU A 119 25.77 -15.07 -14.79
N SER A 120 25.02 -14.01 -14.50
CA SER A 120 24.95 -13.37 -13.17
C SER A 120 23.55 -13.47 -12.57
N ARG A 121 23.03 -14.70 -12.50
CA ARG A 121 21.69 -14.99 -11.98
C ARG A 121 21.58 -14.87 -10.47
N ILE A 122 22.66 -15.17 -9.78
CA ILE A 122 22.72 -15.25 -8.32
C ILE A 122 23.89 -14.42 -7.85
N SER A 123 23.63 -13.49 -6.94
CA SER A 123 24.65 -12.73 -6.24
C SER A 123 24.71 -13.17 -4.78
N ILE A 124 25.84 -13.68 -4.33
CA ILE A 124 26.08 -14.06 -2.94
C ILE A 124 26.78 -12.91 -2.25
N ILE A 125 26.10 -12.32 -1.26
CA ILE A 125 26.58 -11.16 -0.54
C ILE A 125 27.07 -11.61 0.83
N THR A 126 28.37 -11.48 1.06
CA THR A 126 29.03 -11.84 2.32
C THR A 126 29.63 -10.61 3.01
N GLY A 127 29.87 -10.69 4.29
CA GLY A 127 30.50 -9.61 5.08
C GLY A 127 30.10 -9.65 6.55
N PRO A 128 30.74 -8.84 7.41
CA PRO A 128 30.46 -8.80 8.82
C PRO A 128 29.03 -8.30 9.11
N ASN A 129 28.55 -8.53 10.33
CA ASN A 129 27.28 -7.96 10.78
C ASN A 129 27.38 -6.42 10.80
N MET A 130 26.26 -5.75 10.56
CA MET A 130 26.16 -4.27 10.45
C MET A 130 26.93 -3.65 9.28
N ALA A 131 27.46 -4.45 8.34
CA ALA A 131 28.16 -3.93 7.14
C ALA A 131 27.21 -3.47 6.01
N GLY A 132 25.88 -3.41 6.27
CA GLY A 132 24.92 -2.92 5.28
C GLY A 132 24.41 -3.96 4.28
N LYS A 133 24.70 -5.27 4.45
CA LYS A 133 24.24 -6.35 3.54
C LYS A 133 22.73 -6.31 3.28
N SER A 134 21.94 -6.33 4.35
CA SER A 134 20.47 -6.29 4.26
C SER A 134 19.97 -4.97 3.68
N THR A 135 20.66 -3.86 3.95
CA THR A 135 20.36 -2.54 3.36
C THR A 135 20.55 -2.56 1.85
N TYR A 136 21.66 -3.13 1.38
CA TYR A 136 21.97 -3.28 -0.04
C TYR A 136 20.93 -4.15 -0.77
N MET A 137 20.55 -5.30 -0.19
CA MET A 137 19.53 -6.17 -0.78
C MET A 137 18.15 -5.49 -0.85
N ARG A 138 17.72 -4.82 0.22
CA ARG A 138 16.47 -4.06 0.25
C ARG A 138 16.49 -2.88 -0.72
N GLN A 139 17.61 -2.18 -0.85
CA GLN A 139 17.82 -1.12 -1.83
C GLN A 139 17.55 -1.62 -3.24
N THR A 140 18.12 -2.75 -3.63
CA THR A 140 17.92 -3.34 -4.95
C THR A 140 16.44 -3.67 -5.20
N ALA A 141 15.77 -4.31 -4.24
CA ALA A 141 14.33 -4.61 -4.34
C ALA A 141 13.48 -3.34 -4.48
N LEU A 142 13.78 -2.30 -3.70
CA LEU A 142 13.04 -1.03 -3.75
C LEU A 142 13.25 -0.30 -5.08
N ILE A 143 14.48 -0.27 -5.60
CA ILE A 143 14.77 0.36 -6.90
C ILE A 143 14.01 -0.35 -8.02
N VAL A 144 14.02 -1.68 -8.03
CA VAL A 144 13.26 -2.47 -9.02
C VAL A 144 11.76 -2.22 -8.86
N LEU A 145 11.23 -2.22 -7.65
CA LEU A 145 9.81 -1.93 -7.39
C LEU A 145 9.43 -0.53 -7.87
N MET A 146 10.24 0.49 -7.54
CA MET A 146 10.00 1.87 -7.96
C MET A 146 9.99 2.00 -9.49
N ALA A 147 10.93 1.36 -10.18
CA ALA A 147 10.95 1.32 -11.64
C ALA A 147 9.68 0.70 -12.22
N GLN A 148 9.22 -0.42 -11.66
CA GLN A 148 8.03 -1.15 -12.11
C GLN A 148 6.72 -0.37 -11.95
N ILE A 149 6.60 0.46 -10.92
CA ILE A 149 5.41 1.33 -10.74
C ILE A 149 5.47 2.62 -11.57
N GLY A 150 6.53 2.80 -12.38
CA GLY A 150 6.71 3.98 -13.22
C GLY A 150 7.34 5.19 -12.51
N SER A 151 7.92 5.00 -11.34
CA SER A 151 8.66 6.04 -10.61
C SER A 151 10.09 6.16 -11.13
N PHE A 152 10.70 7.33 -10.93
CA PHE A 152 12.14 7.50 -11.01
C PHE A 152 12.81 6.83 -9.81
N VAL A 153 14.10 6.51 -9.92
CA VAL A 153 14.82 5.66 -8.97
C VAL A 153 16.06 6.36 -8.40
N PRO A 154 16.42 6.06 -7.14
CA PRO A 154 17.60 6.63 -6.48
C PRO A 154 18.90 5.93 -6.98
N ALA A 155 19.40 6.34 -8.12
CA ALA A 155 20.62 5.83 -8.74
C ALA A 155 21.27 6.90 -9.61
N ALA A 156 22.50 6.70 -10.06
CA ALA A 156 23.10 7.51 -11.14
C ALA A 156 22.57 7.10 -12.51
N SER A 157 22.40 5.79 -12.73
CA SER A 157 21.68 5.23 -13.86
C SER A 157 21.11 3.87 -13.49
N ALA A 158 20.01 3.47 -14.14
CA ALA A 158 19.40 2.17 -13.92
C ALA A 158 18.78 1.65 -15.21
N ASN A 159 19.09 0.41 -15.54
CA ASN A 159 18.46 -0.38 -16.60
C ASN A 159 17.82 -1.60 -15.95
N ILE A 160 16.50 -1.67 -15.91
CA ILE A 160 15.75 -2.60 -15.09
C ILE A 160 14.90 -3.51 -15.97
N GLY A 161 15.17 -4.81 -15.88
CA GLY A 161 14.36 -5.85 -16.49
C GLY A 161 13.00 -5.97 -15.82
N ILE A 162 11.98 -6.24 -16.62
CA ILE A 162 10.62 -6.47 -16.11
C ILE A 162 10.61 -7.73 -15.25
N CYS A 163 10.24 -7.56 -13.98
CA CYS A 163 10.02 -8.64 -13.04
C CYS A 163 8.52 -8.88 -12.85
N ASP A 164 8.10 -10.12 -12.88
CA ASP A 164 6.69 -10.46 -12.61
C ASP A 164 6.36 -10.46 -11.12
N ARG A 165 7.36 -10.75 -10.28
CA ARG A 165 7.23 -10.76 -8.81
C ARG A 165 8.54 -10.38 -8.14
N ILE A 166 8.43 -9.76 -6.99
CA ILE A 166 9.55 -9.49 -6.09
C ILE A 166 9.26 -10.20 -4.78
N PHE A 167 10.09 -11.18 -4.45
CA PHE A 167 10.01 -11.89 -3.18
C PHE A 167 11.13 -11.43 -2.26
N THR A 168 10.77 -11.08 -1.04
CA THR A 168 11.74 -10.72 -0.02
C THR A 168 11.55 -11.58 1.21
N ARG A 169 12.62 -12.20 1.67
CA ARG A 169 12.70 -12.85 2.97
C ARG A 169 13.84 -12.18 3.74
N VAL A 170 13.49 -11.29 4.66
CA VAL A 170 14.44 -10.47 5.40
C VAL A 170 14.09 -10.51 6.88
N GLY A 171 14.97 -11.09 7.68
CA GLY A 171 14.84 -11.19 9.13
C GLY A 171 13.72 -12.12 9.62
N ALA A 172 13.83 -12.64 10.83
CA ALA A 172 12.73 -13.30 11.51
C ALA A 172 11.86 -12.22 12.19
N SER A 173 10.58 -12.14 11.87
CA SER A 173 9.62 -11.58 12.81
C SER A 173 9.29 -12.68 13.79
N ASP A 174 9.68 -12.50 15.06
CA ASP A 174 9.24 -13.39 16.12
C ASP A 174 7.72 -13.23 16.30
N ASP A 175 6.96 -14.03 15.59
CA ASP A 175 5.53 -14.14 15.84
C ASP A 175 5.31 -15.09 17.02
N LEU A 176 5.54 -14.56 18.21
CA LEU A 176 5.32 -15.27 19.48
C LEU A 176 3.84 -15.63 19.68
N ALA A 177 2.93 -15.07 18.91
CA ALA A 177 1.50 -15.29 19.07
C ALA A 177 1.02 -16.59 18.42
N SER A 178 1.72 -17.13 17.42
CA SER A 178 1.31 -18.33 16.69
C SER A 178 1.82 -19.65 17.30
N GLY A 179 2.72 -19.61 18.29
CA GLY A 179 3.30 -20.80 18.91
C GLY A 179 4.10 -21.70 17.95
N GLN A 180 4.34 -21.26 16.72
CA GLN A 180 5.13 -21.98 15.72
C GLN A 180 6.62 -21.68 15.92
N SER A 181 7.46 -22.69 15.68
CA SER A 181 8.90 -22.48 15.65
C SER A 181 9.27 -21.48 14.55
N THR A 182 10.08 -20.46 14.86
CA THR A 182 10.62 -19.48 13.91
C THR A 182 11.23 -20.14 12.68
N PHE A 183 11.86 -21.30 12.86
CA PHE A 183 12.40 -22.13 11.77
C PHE A 183 11.30 -22.66 10.84
N MET A 184 10.16 -23.14 11.38
CA MET A 184 9.07 -23.66 10.55
C MET A 184 8.39 -22.55 9.76
N VAL A 185 8.22 -21.37 10.35
CA VAL A 185 7.70 -20.19 9.64
C VAL A 185 8.65 -19.81 8.50
N GLU A 186 9.95 -19.73 8.79
CA GLU A 186 10.98 -19.43 7.80
C GLU A 186 10.96 -20.42 6.64
N MET A 187 10.95 -21.72 6.92
CA MET A 187 10.92 -22.75 5.88
C MET A 187 9.64 -22.73 5.06
N SER A 188 8.51 -22.42 5.68
CA SER A 188 7.21 -22.28 4.99
C SER A 188 7.22 -21.09 4.04
N GLU A 189 7.79 -19.97 4.44
CA GLU A 189 7.95 -18.77 3.58
C GLU A 189 8.87 -19.07 2.40
N VAL A 190 10.03 -19.69 2.64
CA VAL A 190 10.96 -20.10 1.57
C VAL A 190 10.30 -21.09 0.62
N ALA A 191 9.57 -22.06 1.13
CA ALA A 191 8.82 -23.01 0.30
C ALA A 191 7.75 -22.32 -0.55
N ASN A 192 7.07 -21.32 0.01
CA ASN A 192 6.10 -20.52 -0.73
C ASN A 192 6.77 -19.70 -1.85
N ILE A 193 7.92 -19.09 -1.57
CA ILE A 193 8.72 -18.38 -2.58
C ILE A 193 9.10 -19.34 -3.72
N LEU A 194 9.69 -20.49 -3.39
CA LEU A 194 10.15 -21.47 -4.40
C LEU A 194 9.01 -22.03 -5.25
N ARG A 195 7.79 -22.18 -4.69
CA ARG A 195 6.63 -22.66 -5.44
C ARG A 195 6.06 -21.61 -6.39
N ASN A 196 6.18 -20.33 -6.05
CA ASN A 196 5.53 -19.25 -6.77
C ASN A 196 6.51 -18.41 -7.62
N ALA A 197 7.81 -18.56 -7.42
CA ALA A 197 8.82 -17.88 -8.20
C ALA A 197 8.84 -18.40 -9.63
N THR A 198 9.01 -17.50 -10.57
CA THR A 198 9.21 -17.78 -11.99
C THR A 198 10.64 -17.44 -12.39
N LYS A 199 10.98 -17.68 -13.65
CA LYS A 199 12.30 -17.29 -14.20
C LYS A 199 12.53 -15.78 -14.21
N ASN A 200 11.44 -14.97 -14.16
CA ASN A 200 11.48 -13.52 -14.21
C ASN A 200 11.22 -12.88 -12.81
N SER A 201 11.24 -13.66 -11.75
CA SER A 201 11.04 -13.15 -10.40
C SER A 201 12.37 -12.72 -9.78
N LEU A 202 12.38 -11.58 -9.09
CA LEU A 202 13.49 -11.14 -8.24
C LEU A 202 13.32 -11.71 -6.83
N LEU A 203 14.33 -12.42 -6.34
CA LEU A 203 14.35 -13.01 -5.01
C LEU A 203 15.42 -12.35 -4.14
N ILE A 204 15.03 -11.83 -2.99
CA ILE A 204 15.91 -11.29 -1.96
C ILE A 204 15.81 -12.18 -0.73
N LEU A 205 16.87 -12.91 -0.45
CA LEU A 205 16.93 -13.91 0.60
C LEU A 205 18.04 -13.54 1.59
N ASP A 206 17.65 -13.08 2.78
CA ASP A 206 18.57 -12.66 3.82
C ASP A 206 18.59 -13.70 4.96
N GLU A 207 19.78 -14.25 5.23
CA GLU A 207 20.07 -15.11 6.37
C GLU A 207 19.12 -16.34 6.54
N ILE A 208 18.95 -17.11 5.48
CA ILE A 208 18.13 -18.32 5.54
C ILE A 208 18.78 -19.38 6.46
N GLY A 209 17.96 -20.02 7.29
CA GLY A 209 18.38 -21.14 8.15
C GLY A 209 18.93 -20.72 9.52
N ARG A 210 18.80 -19.45 9.91
CA ARG A 210 19.24 -18.97 11.24
C ARG A 210 18.38 -19.51 12.40
N GLY A 211 17.15 -19.90 12.14
CA GLY A 211 16.26 -20.49 13.14
C GLY A 211 16.75 -21.81 13.75
N THR A 212 17.88 -22.34 13.28
CA THR A 212 18.47 -23.62 13.75
C THR A 212 19.54 -23.44 14.84
N LEU A 213 19.80 -22.24 15.33
CA LEU A 213 20.84 -22.00 16.34
C LEU A 213 20.70 -22.86 17.61
N SER A 214 19.47 -23.25 17.96
CA SER A 214 19.23 -24.18 19.06
C SER A 214 19.57 -25.64 18.74
N LEU A 215 19.60 -26.05 17.47
CA LEU A 215 19.94 -27.41 17.05
C LEU A 215 21.45 -27.65 16.98
N ILE A 216 22.25 -26.61 16.76
CA ILE A 216 23.72 -26.70 16.74
C ILE A 216 24.26 -27.11 18.12
N HIS A 217 23.63 -26.66 19.19
CA HIS A 217 24.00 -27.03 20.55
C HIS A 217 23.57 -28.45 20.94
N ILE A 218 22.61 -29.07 20.21
CA ILE A 218 22.14 -30.43 20.45
C ILE A 218 22.99 -31.45 19.68
N SER A 219 23.69 -31.05 18.65
CA SER A 219 24.46 -31.94 17.76
C SER A 219 25.97 -31.91 18.01
N GLU A 220 26.48 -31.16 18.97
CA GLU A 220 27.87 -31.33 19.39
C GLU A 220 28.00 -32.67 20.14
N PRO A 221 28.73 -33.65 19.58
CA PRO A 221 29.03 -34.86 20.35
C PRO A 221 29.88 -34.42 21.54
N THR A 222 29.37 -34.67 22.75
CA THR A 222 30.20 -34.66 23.96
C THR A 222 31.42 -35.51 23.70
N ARG A 223 32.57 -34.88 23.48
CA ARG A 223 33.85 -35.58 23.42
C ARG A 223 34.08 -36.20 24.80
N PRO A 224 34.48 -37.47 24.86
CA PRO A 224 34.84 -38.15 26.11
C PRO A 224 36.11 -37.54 26.73
#